data_f8332d59ec983cee768956e92f455c18
#
_entry.id   f8332d59ec983cee768956e92f455c18
#
_cell.length_a   1.000
_cell.length_b   1.000
_cell.length_c   1.000
_cell.angle_alpha   90.00
_cell.angle_beta   90.00
_cell.angle_gamma   90.00
#
_symmetry.space_group_name_H-M   'P 1'
#
loop_
_entity.id
_entity.type
_entity.pdbx_description
1 polymer ?
#
loop_
_entity_poly.entity_id
_entity_poly.type
_entity_poly.pdbx_seq_one_letter_code
_entity_poly.pdbx_strand_id
1 'polypeptide(L)'
;PKSCCTSVNEVICHGIPDDRKLKNGDVINLDITVYLDGYHGDCSEMFVAGEVDESAQKLLQATYDCWIKACMFVKPGNDYKDIGGIIEDHVTPLGFSTVRQFCGHGIGQIFHTSPNILHYRNNEPNGQMAAGHTFTIEPMICEGSAKALTWPDEWTATTIDGKRSAQFEHTLLITKDGVEALTGKNEKSMLQLWERNSEVHKGIWLGTSKAAEARHNEINARLLAAS
;
A
#
# COMPACT_ATOMS: atom_id res chain seq x y z
N PRO A 1 -9.14 15.73 -11.57
CA PRO A 1 -10.15 15.75 -12.67
C PRO A 1 -10.88 14.40 -12.83
N LYS A 2 -10.43 13.35 -12.15
CA LYS A 2 -11.03 12.00 -12.15
C LYS A 2 -11.30 11.53 -10.73
N SER A 3 -12.10 10.44 -10.58
CA SER A 3 -12.56 9.93 -9.28
C SER A 3 -11.62 8.92 -8.64
N CYS A 4 -10.60 8.46 -9.34
CA CYS A 4 -9.55 7.54 -8.85
C CYS A 4 -8.28 7.72 -9.66
N CYS A 5 -7.18 7.14 -9.19
CA CYS A 5 -5.98 6.97 -9.99
C CYS A 5 -5.88 5.53 -10.52
N THR A 6 -5.33 5.38 -11.73
CA THR A 6 -5.10 4.09 -12.40
C THR A 6 -3.66 4.04 -12.88
N SER A 7 -2.79 3.42 -12.11
CA SER A 7 -1.34 3.40 -12.38
C SER A 7 -0.94 2.05 -12.96
N VAL A 8 -0.63 2.02 -14.27
CA VAL A 8 -0.37 0.79 -15.03
C VAL A 8 1.13 0.61 -15.25
N ASN A 9 1.66 -0.58 -14.95
CA ASN A 9 3.04 -1.00 -15.18
C ASN A 9 4.09 -0.03 -14.62
N GLU A 10 4.72 0.79 -15.50
CA GLU A 10 5.75 1.76 -15.15
C GLU A 10 5.22 3.03 -14.47
N VAL A 11 3.91 3.21 -14.41
CA VAL A 11 3.30 4.32 -13.65
C VAL A 11 3.38 3.99 -12.17
N ILE A 12 4.14 4.82 -11.44
CA ILE A 12 4.40 4.66 -10.01
C ILE A 12 3.13 4.94 -9.21
N CYS A 13 2.53 6.10 -9.46
CA CYS A 13 1.31 6.59 -8.83
C CYS A 13 0.69 7.73 -9.66
N HIS A 14 -0.50 8.16 -9.25
CA HIS A 14 -1.21 9.30 -9.84
C HIS A 14 -1.56 9.12 -11.33
N GLY A 15 -1.63 7.88 -11.83
CA GLY A 15 -2.09 7.63 -13.19
C GLY A 15 -3.51 8.14 -13.39
N ILE A 16 -3.73 8.97 -14.42
CA ILE A 16 -5.06 9.52 -14.73
C ILE A 16 -5.82 8.49 -15.58
N PRO A 17 -7.04 8.05 -15.20
CA PRO A 17 -7.85 7.16 -16.02
C PRO A 17 -8.06 7.70 -17.44
N ASP A 18 -7.76 6.88 -18.44
CA ASP A 18 -7.83 7.20 -19.86
C ASP A 18 -8.47 6.06 -20.69
N ASP A 19 -8.41 6.16 -22.01
CA ASP A 19 -8.97 5.19 -22.94
C ASP A 19 -8.05 3.98 -23.23
N ARG A 20 -6.87 3.90 -22.59
CA ARG A 20 -5.96 2.78 -22.74
C ARG A 20 -6.62 1.49 -22.23
N LYS A 21 -6.78 0.52 -23.11
CA LYS A 21 -7.29 -0.81 -22.75
C LYS A 21 -6.18 -1.62 -22.07
N LEU A 22 -6.53 -2.26 -20.96
CA LEU A 22 -5.63 -3.21 -20.32
C LEU A 22 -5.33 -4.39 -21.24
N LYS A 23 -4.10 -4.87 -21.22
CA LYS A 23 -3.60 -6.01 -21.98
C LYS A 23 -3.28 -7.16 -21.05
N ASN A 24 -3.30 -8.39 -21.56
CA ASN A 24 -2.79 -9.54 -20.82
C ASN A 24 -1.33 -9.29 -20.38
N GLY A 25 -1.05 -9.48 -19.12
CA GLY A 25 0.25 -9.19 -18.51
C GLY A 25 0.40 -7.82 -17.86
N ASP A 26 -0.57 -6.91 -18.00
CA ASP A 26 -0.53 -5.63 -17.27
C ASP A 26 -0.76 -5.85 -15.77
N VAL A 27 0.01 -5.10 -14.97
CA VAL A 27 -0.28 -4.86 -13.56
C VAL A 27 -0.83 -3.45 -13.40
N ILE A 28 -1.80 -3.26 -12.53
CA ILE A 28 -2.44 -1.96 -12.32
C ILE A 28 -2.70 -1.72 -10.83
N ASN A 29 -2.32 -0.54 -10.35
CA ASN A 29 -2.76 -0.03 -9.06
C ASN A 29 -4.05 0.78 -9.28
N LEU A 30 -5.06 0.53 -8.46
CA LEU A 30 -6.26 1.36 -8.33
C LEU A 30 -6.20 2.04 -6.98
N ASP A 31 -6.17 3.37 -7.01
CA ASP A 31 -6.04 4.22 -5.84
C ASP A 31 -7.29 5.11 -5.73
N ILE A 32 -7.94 5.02 -4.59
CA ILE A 32 -9.28 5.58 -4.37
C ILE A 32 -9.33 6.28 -3.02
N THR A 33 -9.57 7.59 -3.07
CA THR A 33 -9.90 8.38 -1.88
C THR A 33 -11.39 8.70 -1.86
N VAL A 34 -12.02 8.51 -0.72
CA VAL A 34 -13.40 8.94 -0.48
C VAL A 34 -13.46 9.99 0.63
N TYR A 35 -14.39 10.93 0.50
CA TYR A 35 -14.70 11.92 1.53
C TYR A 35 -16.16 11.79 1.92
N LEU A 36 -16.39 11.43 3.19
CA LEU A 36 -17.74 11.22 3.72
C LEU A 36 -17.84 11.78 5.13
N ASP A 37 -18.93 12.54 5.39
CA ASP A 37 -19.24 13.10 6.70
C ASP A 37 -18.10 13.88 7.37
N GLY A 38 -17.27 14.55 6.55
CA GLY A 38 -16.17 15.39 7.04
C GLY A 38 -14.83 14.68 7.18
N TYR A 39 -14.71 13.40 6.77
CA TYR A 39 -13.49 12.61 6.88
C TYR A 39 -13.09 11.97 5.55
N HIS A 40 -11.77 11.82 5.35
CA HIS A 40 -11.19 11.12 4.21
C HIS A 40 -10.85 9.68 4.60
N GLY A 41 -10.99 8.78 3.64
CA GLY A 41 -10.46 7.42 3.69
C GLY A 41 -9.74 7.13 2.37
N ASP A 42 -8.52 6.66 2.45
CA ASP A 42 -7.61 6.45 1.32
C ASP A 42 -7.08 5.03 1.28
N CYS A 43 -7.08 4.43 0.10
CA CYS A 43 -6.56 3.08 -0.09
C CYS A 43 -6.21 2.80 -1.54
N SER A 44 -5.21 1.97 -1.74
CA SER A 44 -4.89 1.44 -3.05
C SER A 44 -4.59 -0.06 -3.03
N GLU A 45 -4.89 -0.72 -4.14
CA GLU A 45 -4.67 -2.16 -4.32
C GLU A 45 -4.14 -2.44 -5.72
N MET A 46 -3.29 -3.46 -5.83
CA MET A 46 -2.82 -3.97 -7.11
C MET A 46 -3.80 -4.98 -7.70
N PHE A 47 -3.89 -4.99 -9.03
CA PHE A 47 -4.63 -5.99 -9.80
C PHE A 47 -3.78 -6.44 -10.99
N VAL A 48 -4.09 -7.62 -11.52
CA VAL A 48 -3.44 -8.17 -12.71
C VAL A 48 -4.48 -8.37 -13.82
N ALA A 49 -4.12 -8.03 -15.04
CA ALA A 49 -4.94 -8.29 -16.22
C ALA A 49 -4.46 -9.57 -16.90
N GLY A 50 -5.20 -10.66 -16.69
CA GLY A 50 -4.85 -11.99 -17.22
C GLY A 50 -3.66 -12.61 -16.48
N GLU A 51 -2.68 -13.14 -17.25
CA GLU A 51 -1.49 -13.81 -16.71
C GLU A 51 -0.28 -12.86 -16.74
N VAL A 52 0.42 -12.75 -15.60
CA VAL A 52 1.64 -11.94 -15.47
C VAL A 52 2.88 -12.85 -15.34
N ASP A 53 4.02 -12.35 -15.78
CA ASP A 53 5.28 -13.05 -15.69
C ASP A 53 5.79 -13.19 -14.23
N GLU A 54 6.81 -14.03 -14.04
CA GLU A 54 7.38 -14.31 -12.72
C GLU A 54 7.98 -13.05 -12.06
N SER A 55 8.53 -12.11 -12.86
CA SER A 55 9.10 -10.86 -12.34
C SER A 55 8.01 -9.98 -11.74
N ALA A 56 6.86 -9.85 -12.43
CA ALA A 56 5.70 -9.12 -11.90
C ALA A 56 5.15 -9.79 -10.63
N GLN A 57 5.05 -11.11 -10.60
CA GLN A 57 4.59 -11.84 -9.40
C GLN A 57 5.51 -11.58 -8.21
N LYS A 58 6.84 -11.59 -8.42
CA LYS A 58 7.82 -11.28 -7.38
C LYS A 58 7.73 -9.84 -6.90
N LEU A 59 7.54 -8.88 -7.81
CA LEU A 59 7.35 -7.48 -7.44
C LEU A 59 6.09 -7.30 -6.58
N LEU A 60 4.96 -7.83 -7.02
CA LEU A 60 3.69 -7.74 -6.30
C LEU A 60 3.79 -8.38 -4.90
N GLN A 61 4.38 -9.57 -4.81
CA GLN A 61 4.57 -10.26 -3.53
C GLN A 61 5.49 -9.48 -2.59
N ALA A 62 6.65 -9.02 -3.08
CA ALA A 62 7.60 -8.26 -2.27
C ALA A 62 6.99 -6.93 -1.76
N THR A 63 6.22 -6.25 -2.63
CA THR A 63 5.54 -5.00 -2.25
C THR A 63 4.46 -5.25 -1.21
N TYR A 64 3.65 -6.29 -1.37
CA TYR A 64 2.64 -6.67 -0.39
C TYR A 64 3.27 -7.06 0.95
N ASP A 65 4.30 -7.92 0.93
CA ASP A 65 4.93 -8.40 2.16
C ASP A 65 5.66 -7.30 2.92
N CYS A 66 6.31 -6.35 2.23
CA CYS A 66 6.94 -5.20 2.91
C CYS A 66 5.90 -4.27 3.51
N TRP A 67 4.79 -4.03 2.81
CA TRP A 67 3.67 -3.23 3.29
C TRP A 67 3.04 -3.87 4.55
N ILE A 68 2.72 -5.19 4.53
CA ILE A 68 2.18 -5.91 5.70
C ILE A 68 3.15 -5.85 6.88
N LYS A 69 4.46 -6.07 6.67
CA LYS A 69 5.46 -5.97 7.75
C LYS A 69 5.45 -4.59 8.38
N ALA A 70 5.38 -3.53 7.56
CA ALA A 70 5.31 -2.15 8.03
C ALA A 70 4.01 -1.91 8.84
N CYS A 71 2.87 -2.40 8.34
CA CYS A 71 1.60 -2.29 9.04
C CYS A 71 1.57 -3.05 10.37
N MET A 72 2.14 -4.25 10.43
CA MET A 72 2.22 -5.05 11.68
C MET A 72 3.14 -4.44 12.73
N PHE A 73 4.08 -3.56 12.32
CA PHE A 73 4.93 -2.81 13.24
C PHE A 73 4.16 -1.70 13.97
N VAL A 74 3.04 -1.25 13.42
CA VAL A 74 2.27 -0.11 13.96
C VAL A 74 1.66 -0.43 15.31
N LYS A 75 2.07 0.31 16.33
CA LYS A 75 1.50 0.26 17.68
C LYS A 75 1.89 1.52 18.47
N PRO A 76 1.18 1.87 19.54
CA PRO A 76 1.56 2.99 20.42
C PRO A 76 3.00 2.88 20.92
N GLY A 77 3.73 3.98 20.86
CA GLY A 77 5.12 4.10 21.33
C GLY A 77 6.22 3.84 20.31
N ASN A 78 5.91 3.23 19.17
CA ASN A 78 6.87 3.11 18.07
C ASN A 78 7.06 4.45 17.34
N ASP A 79 8.22 4.66 16.74
CA ASP A 79 8.51 5.86 15.96
C ASP A 79 8.05 5.70 14.51
N TYR A 80 7.43 6.73 13.93
CA TYR A 80 7.00 6.71 12.51
C TYR A 80 8.18 6.54 11.55
N LYS A 81 9.35 7.09 11.86
CA LYS A 81 10.55 7.01 11.02
C LYS A 81 11.04 5.58 10.76
N ASP A 82 10.71 4.63 11.66
CA ASP A 82 11.19 3.24 11.57
C ASP A 82 10.46 2.43 10.49
N ILE A 83 9.26 2.87 10.07
CA ILE A 83 8.47 2.24 8.99
C ILE A 83 9.29 2.07 7.72
N GLY A 84 9.98 3.15 7.29
CA GLY A 84 10.77 3.12 6.06
C GLY A 84 11.94 2.13 6.10
N GLY A 85 12.55 1.95 7.28
CA GLY A 85 13.60 0.95 7.47
C GLY A 85 13.10 -0.47 7.27
N ILE A 86 11.91 -0.79 7.81
CA ILE A 86 11.27 -2.11 7.65
C ILE A 86 10.99 -2.43 6.19
N ILE A 87 10.52 -1.43 5.42
CA ILE A 87 10.22 -1.57 3.99
C ILE A 87 11.52 -1.84 3.20
N GLU A 88 12.56 -0.98 3.33
CA GLU A 88 13.83 -1.14 2.60
C GLU A 88 14.55 -2.44 2.97
N ASP A 89 14.56 -2.85 4.22
CA ASP A 89 15.20 -4.09 4.68
C ASP A 89 14.55 -5.33 4.07
N HIS A 90 13.29 -5.25 3.68
CA HIS A 90 12.60 -6.34 2.98
C HIS A 90 12.88 -6.34 1.47
N VAL A 91 12.72 -5.20 0.79
CA VAL A 91 12.72 -5.16 -0.68
C VAL A 91 14.12 -5.08 -1.30
N THR A 92 15.08 -4.42 -0.63
CA THR A 92 16.44 -4.24 -1.16
C THR A 92 17.19 -5.55 -1.39
N PRO A 93 17.18 -6.54 -0.46
CA PRO A 93 17.82 -7.84 -0.69
C PRO A 93 17.20 -8.65 -1.83
N LEU A 94 15.94 -8.35 -2.21
CA LEU A 94 15.24 -8.98 -3.32
C LEU A 94 15.53 -8.30 -4.67
N GLY A 95 16.34 -7.23 -4.67
CA GLY A 95 16.74 -6.50 -5.88
C GLY A 95 15.77 -5.40 -6.31
N PHE A 96 14.81 -5.04 -5.46
CA PHE A 96 13.87 -3.95 -5.72
C PHE A 96 14.31 -2.64 -5.08
N SER A 97 13.73 -1.53 -5.51
CA SER A 97 14.04 -0.20 -5.01
C SER A 97 12.78 0.54 -4.56
N THR A 98 12.93 1.39 -3.53
CA THR A 98 11.83 2.14 -2.92
C THR A 98 11.84 3.59 -3.42
N VAL A 99 10.69 4.07 -3.92
CA VAL A 99 10.50 5.45 -4.36
C VAL A 99 10.61 6.40 -3.16
N ARG A 100 11.27 7.57 -3.38
CA ARG A 100 11.55 8.55 -2.32
C ARG A 100 10.83 9.88 -2.50
N GLN A 101 10.19 10.11 -3.65
CA GLN A 101 9.52 11.37 -3.96
C GLN A 101 8.11 11.47 -3.35
N PHE A 102 7.54 10.35 -2.98
CA PHE A 102 6.21 10.25 -2.40
C PHE A 102 6.28 9.61 -1.02
N CYS A 103 5.30 9.91 -0.17
CA CYS A 103 5.23 9.39 1.20
C CYS A 103 3.78 9.19 1.61
N GLY A 104 3.55 8.33 2.58
CA GLY A 104 2.29 8.26 3.30
C GLY A 104 2.12 9.50 4.20
N HIS A 105 0.95 9.68 4.73
CA HIS A 105 0.55 10.91 5.41
C HIS A 105 -0.49 10.67 6.51
N GLY A 106 -0.55 11.59 7.46
CA GLY A 106 -1.68 11.69 8.35
C GLY A 106 -2.95 12.00 7.55
N ILE A 107 -4.08 11.42 7.95
CA ILE A 107 -5.37 11.54 7.24
C ILE A 107 -6.53 11.62 8.23
N GLY A 108 -7.56 12.38 7.89
CA GLY A 108 -8.76 12.56 8.69
C GLY A 108 -9.66 13.62 8.08
N GLN A 109 -9.97 14.69 8.80
CA GLN A 109 -10.70 15.85 8.25
C GLN A 109 -9.87 16.59 7.19
N ILE A 110 -8.55 16.55 7.32
CA ILE A 110 -7.60 17.04 6.30
C ILE A 110 -7.08 15.82 5.55
N PHE A 111 -7.05 15.91 4.22
CA PHE A 111 -6.63 14.79 3.36
C PHE A 111 -5.15 14.44 3.60
N HIS A 112 -4.25 15.39 3.38
CA HIS A 112 -2.82 15.21 3.59
C HIS A 112 -2.35 16.10 4.74
N THR A 113 -1.88 15.49 5.84
CA THR A 113 -1.37 16.19 7.02
C THR A 113 -0.21 15.42 7.66
N SER A 114 0.40 16.00 8.67
CA SER A 114 1.42 15.28 9.47
C SER A 114 0.80 14.09 10.21
N PRO A 115 1.61 13.01 10.43
CA PRO A 115 3.02 12.85 10.06
C PRO A 115 3.22 12.47 8.61
N ASN A 116 4.37 12.82 8.00
CA ASN A 116 4.81 12.22 6.74
C ASN A 116 5.42 10.84 7.01
N ILE A 117 4.98 9.83 6.29
CA ILE A 117 5.45 8.45 6.43
C ILE A 117 6.41 8.15 5.28
N LEU A 118 7.70 8.29 5.52
CA LEU A 118 8.72 7.98 4.53
C LEU A 118 8.90 6.46 4.43
N HIS A 119 8.88 5.92 3.22
CA HIS A 119 8.94 4.48 2.95
C HIS A 119 10.39 3.96 2.77
N TYR A 120 11.36 4.76 3.14
CA TYR A 120 12.79 4.44 3.10
C TYR A 120 13.46 4.83 4.43
N ARG A 121 14.60 4.25 4.71
CA ARG A 121 15.37 4.52 5.94
C ARG A 121 15.73 6.01 6.03
N ASN A 122 15.36 6.61 7.15
CA ASN A 122 15.54 8.03 7.40
C ASN A 122 15.71 8.31 8.90
N ASN A 123 16.06 9.55 9.24
CA ASN A 123 16.19 10.04 10.61
C ASN A 123 15.26 11.24 10.88
N GLU A 124 14.22 11.40 10.07
CA GLU A 124 13.26 12.49 10.23
C GLU A 124 12.53 12.39 11.59
N PRO A 125 12.40 13.48 12.34
CA PRO A 125 11.74 13.48 13.65
C PRO A 125 10.21 13.53 13.51
N ASN A 126 9.60 12.50 12.93
CA ASN A 126 8.15 12.44 12.65
C ASN A 126 7.30 12.10 13.89
N GLY A 127 7.92 11.98 15.05
CA GLY A 127 7.23 11.70 16.32
C GLY A 127 6.92 10.23 16.56
N GLN A 128 6.21 9.98 17.65
CA GLN A 128 5.81 8.64 18.07
C GLN A 128 4.34 8.36 17.78
N MET A 129 4.05 7.11 17.51
CA MET A 129 2.71 6.59 17.31
C MET A 129 1.92 6.65 18.62
N ALA A 130 0.69 7.15 18.56
CA ALA A 130 -0.21 7.20 19.71
C ALA A 130 -1.60 6.69 19.32
N ALA A 131 -2.31 6.08 20.26
CA ALA A 131 -3.68 5.63 20.04
C ALA A 131 -4.57 6.79 19.61
N GLY A 132 -5.38 6.57 18.57
CA GLY A 132 -6.24 7.57 17.95
C GLY A 132 -5.63 8.28 16.74
N HIS A 133 -4.33 8.10 16.46
CA HIS A 133 -3.75 8.62 15.23
C HIS A 133 -4.24 7.82 14.03
N THR A 134 -4.52 8.52 12.90
CA THR A 134 -4.85 7.93 11.60
C THR A 134 -3.87 8.41 10.54
N PHE A 135 -3.39 7.51 9.69
CA PHE A 135 -2.39 7.79 8.66
C PHE A 135 -2.37 6.67 7.61
N THR A 136 -1.68 6.91 6.48
CA THR A 136 -1.48 5.91 5.42
C THR A 136 -0.07 5.31 5.46
N ILE A 137 0.06 4.07 5.01
CA ILE A 137 1.31 3.43 4.62
C ILE A 137 1.12 2.94 3.20
N GLU A 138 1.93 3.46 2.26
CA GLU A 138 1.71 3.33 0.82
C GLU A 138 3.03 3.18 0.02
N PRO A 139 3.90 2.21 0.35
CA PRO A 139 5.20 2.07 -0.30
C PRO A 139 5.07 1.78 -1.79
N MET A 140 5.79 2.53 -2.61
CA MET A 140 5.93 2.33 -4.05
C MET A 140 7.26 1.64 -4.32
N ILE A 141 7.21 0.42 -4.82
CA ILE A 141 8.36 -0.46 -5.04
C ILE A 141 8.56 -0.68 -6.54
N CYS A 142 9.79 -0.54 -7.03
CA CYS A 142 10.14 -0.62 -8.45
C CYS A 142 11.06 -1.80 -8.75
N GLU A 143 10.88 -2.44 -9.93
CA GLU A 143 11.79 -3.47 -10.47
C GLU A 143 13.17 -2.92 -10.83
N GLY A 144 13.29 -1.62 -11.01
CA GLY A 144 14.51 -0.94 -11.43
C GLY A 144 14.78 0.32 -10.65
N SER A 145 14.91 1.44 -11.35
CA SER A 145 15.17 2.73 -10.73
C SER A 145 13.97 3.24 -9.93
N ALA A 146 14.22 3.69 -8.71
CA ALA A 146 13.21 4.37 -7.88
C ALA A 146 13.04 5.87 -8.22
N LYS A 147 13.74 6.38 -9.24
CA LYS A 147 13.58 7.76 -9.67
C LYS A 147 12.31 7.91 -10.51
N ALA A 148 11.49 8.89 -10.14
CA ALA A 148 10.27 9.22 -10.87
C ALA A 148 10.49 10.36 -11.87
N LEU A 149 9.73 10.31 -12.97
CA LEU A 149 9.52 11.37 -13.93
C LEU A 149 8.04 11.77 -13.87
N THR A 150 7.76 13.04 -13.64
CA THR A 150 6.39 13.56 -13.76
C THR A 150 6.08 13.88 -15.21
N TRP A 151 4.93 13.45 -15.69
CA TRP A 151 4.46 13.72 -17.05
C TRP A 151 4.07 15.19 -17.25
N PRO A 152 3.91 15.63 -18.54
CA PRO A 152 3.46 16.99 -18.85
C PRO A 152 2.06 17.35 -18.31
N ASP A 153 1.28 16.38 -17.84
CA ASP A 153 0.01 16.59 -17.12
C ASP A 153 0.20 17.09 -15.69
N GLU A 154 1.46 17.23 -15.23
CA GLU A 154 1.88 17.67 -13.91
C GLU A 154 1.34 16.79 -12.75
N TRP A 155 0.95 15.54 -13.07
CA TRP A 155 0.33 14.63 -12.10
C TRP A 155 0.88 13.20 -12.20
N THR A 156 0.79 12.56 -13.36
CA THR A 156 1.23 11.18 -13.57
C THR A 156 2.73 11.02 -13.33
N ALA A 157 3.11 10.13 -12.43
CA ALA A 157 4.51 9.81 -12.13
C ALA A 157 4.89 8.43 -12.69
N THR A 158 5.98 8.35 -13.47
CA THR A 158 6.49 7.10 -14.04
C THR A 158 7.92 6.84 -13.63
N THR A 159 8.35 5.56 -13.69
CA THR A 159 9.77 5.21 -13.54
C THR A 159 10.57 5.75 -14.72
N ILE A 160 11.80 6.23 -14.47
CA ILE A 160 12.66 6.78 -15.55
C ILE A 160 13.19 5.70 -16.50
N ASP A 161 13.17 4.44 -16.12
CA ASP A 161 13.69 3.30 -16.88
C ASP A 161 12.59 2.44 -17.51
N GLY A 162 11.31 2.82 -17.37
CA GLY A 162 10.17 2.13 -17.94
C GLY A 162 9.88 0.75 -17.32
N LYS A 163 10.52 0.42 -16.19
CA LYS A 163 10.25 -0.82 -15.45
C LYS A 163 9.05 -0.65 -14.52
N ARG A 164 8.42 -1.78 -14.19
CA ARG A 164 7.19 -1.80 -13.38
C ARG A 164 7.40 -1.26 -11.97
N SER A 165 6.32 -0.69 -11.43
CA SER A 165 6.15 -0.31 -10.04
C SER A 165 4.90 -0.96 -9.46
N ALA A 166 4.87 -1.19 -8.15
CA ALA A 166 3.71 -1.66 -7.42
C ALA A 166 3.53 -0.89 -6.11
N GLN A 167 2.28 -0.76 -5.66
CA GLN A 167 1.91 -0.05 -4.44
C GLN A 167 0.73 -0.75 -3.76
N PHE A 168 0.73 -0.77 -2.43
CA PHE A 168 -0.42 -1.13 -1.60
C PHE A 168 -0.60 -0.07 -0.53
N GLU A 169 -1.85 0.23 -0.20
CA GLU A 169 -2.16 1.25 0.77
C GLU A 169 -3.44 0.96 1.54
N HIS A 170 -3.44 1.32 2.82
CA HIS A 170 -4.64 1.49 3.61
C HIS A 170 -4.53 2.66 4.58
N THR A 171 -5.69 3.29 4.86
CA THR A 171 -5.85 4.16 6.03
C THR A 171 -5.84 3.30 7.29
N LEU A 172 -4.92 3.60 8.19
CA LEU A 172 -4.69 2.88 9.43
C LEU A 172 -5.11 3.72 10.64
N LEU A 173 -5.74 3.08 11.63
CA LEU A 173 -6.02 3.64 12.94
C LEU A 173 -5.16 2.94 13.99
N ILE A 174 -4.38 3.69 14.75
CA ILE A 174 -3.66 3.17 15.92
C ILE A 174 -4.65 3.01 17.08
N THR A 175 -4.82 1.78 17.56
CA THR A 175 -5.65 1.48 18.72
C THR A 175 -4.82 1.40 20.00
N LYS A 176 -5.45 1.12 21.14
CA LYS A 176 -4.74 0.95 22.41
C LYS A 176 -3.85 -0.29 22.44
N ASP A 177 -4.18 -1.31 21.67
CA ASP A 177 -3.56 -2.64 21.68
C ASP A 177 -2.99 -3.07 20.33
N GLY A 178 -3.03 -2.19 19.31
CA GLY A 178 -2.47 -2.48 18.00
C GLY A 178 -2.91 -1.47 16.93
N VAL A 179 -3.23 -1.95 15.75
CA VAL A 179 -3.65 -1.16 14.58
C VAL A 179 -4.87 -1.79 13.90
N GLU A 180 -5.69 -0.97 13.27
CA GLU A 180 -6.80 -1.39 12.41
C GLU A 180 -6.67 -0.76 11.03
N ALA A 181 -6.97 -1.52 9.98
CA ALA A 181 -7.14 -1.00 8.63
C ALA A 181 -8.58 -0.52 8.46
N LEU A 182 -8.79 0.80 8.44
CA LEU A 182 -10.12 1.41 8.30
C LEU A 182 -10.71 1.19 6.90
N THR A 183 -9.86 1.14 5.88
CA THR A 183 -10.20 0.86 4.49
C THR A 183 -9.99 -0.60 4.11
N GLY A 184 -9.83 -1.48 5.10
CA GLY A 184 -9.55 -2.90 4.90
C GLY A 184 -10.67 -3.65 4.18
N LYS A 185 -10.32 -4.79 3.62
CA LYS A 185 -11.22 -5.70 2.90
C LYS A 185 -12.38 -6.21 3.77
N ASN A 186 -13.46 -6.63 3.14
CA ASN A 186 -14.66 -7.18 3.79
C ASN A 186 -15.01 -8.56 3.23
N GLU A 187 -16.12 -9.13 3.69
CA GLU A 187 -16.56 -10.49 3.32
C GLU A 187 -16.89 -10.67 1.82
N LYS A 188 -17.02 -9.59 1.05
CA LYS A 188 -17.27 -9.63 -0.40
C LYS A 188 -15.97 -9.47 -1.20
N SER A 189 -14.89 -9.11 -0.56
CA SER A 189 -13.60 -8.90 -1.22
C SER A 189 -13.03 -10.23 -1.74
N MET A 190 -12.32 -10.16 -2.85
CA MET A 190 -11.58 -11.30 -3.39
C MET A 190 -10.23 -11.44 -2.68
N LEU A 191 -9.86 -12.69 -2.38
CA LEU A 191 -8.53 -13.02 -1.88
C LEU A 191 -7.56 -13.06 -3.07
N GLN A 192 -6.56 -12.18 -3.06
CA GLN A 192 -5.55 -12.05 -4.11
C GLN A 192 -4.43 -13.09 -3.96
N LEU A 193 -3.65 -13.29 -5.04
CA LEU A 193 -2.57 -14.28 -5.05
C LEU A 193 -1.51 -13.99 -3.98
N TRP A 194 -1.10 -12.74 -3.84
CA TRP A 194 -0.11 -12.31 -2.83
C TRP A 194 -0.60 -12.47 -1.39
N GLU A 195 -1.92 -12.33 -1.14
CA GLU A 195 -2.51 -12.59 0.17
C GLU A 195 -2.50 -14.09 0.53
N ARG A 196 -2.68 -14.96 -0.48
CA ARG A 196 -2.61 -16.43 -0.29
C ARG A 196 -1.18 -16.91 -0.07
N ASN A 197 -0.22 -16.31 -0.77
CA ASN A 197 1.17 -16.74 -0.81
C ASN A 197 2.07 -16.04 0.20
N SER A 198 1.59 -14.98 0.86
CA SER A 198 2.39 -14.25 1.85
C SER A 198 2.90 -15.17 2.95
N GLU A 199 4.19 -15.07 3.24
CA GLU A 199 4.80 -15.73 4.40
C GLU A 199 4.70 -14.88 5.67
N VAL A 200 4.31 -13.60 5.52
CA VAL A 200 4.15 -12.65 6.63
C VAL A 200 2.77 -12.78 7.24
N HIS A 201 1.73 -12.76 6.41
CA HIS A 201 0.34 -12.93 6.84
C HIS A 201 -0.50 -13.52 5.71
N LYS A 202 -0.97 -14.75 5.88
CA LYS A 202 -1.85 -15.41 4.90
C LYS A 202 -3.28 -14.95 5.05
N GLY A 203 -3.90 -14.59 3.91
CA GLY A 203 -5.28 -14.15 3.87
C GLY A 203 -5.43 -12.63 4.00
N ILE A 204 -6.66 -12.19 4.19
CA ILE A 204 -6.98 -10.77 4.38
C ILE A 204 -6.43 -10.30 5.72
N TRP A 205 -5.70 -9.19 5.69
CA TRP A 205 -5.20 -8.52 6.88
C TRP A 205 -6.04 -7.27 7.17
N LEU A 206 -6.52 -7.12 8.41
CA LEU A 206 -7.34 -5.99 8.85
C LEU A 206 -6.73 -5.22 10.03
N GLY A 207 -5.57 -5.64 10.51
CA GLY A 207 -4.88 -5.03 11.64
C GLY A 207 -4.39 -6.05 12.66
N THR A 208 -3.84 -5.53 13.76
CA THR A 208 -3.31 -6.32 14.90
C THR A 208 -4.06 -6.04 16.21
N SER A 209 -5.08 -5.17 16.19
CA SER A 209 -5.96 -5.01 17.37
C SER A 209 -6.81 -6.27 17.58
N LYS A 210 -7.25 -6.51 18.80
CA LYS A 210 -8.13 -7.67 19.10
C LYS A 210 -9.39 -7.69 18.24
N ALA A 211 -9.94 -6.51 17.95
CA ALA A 211 -11.12 -6.38 17.09
C ALA A 211 -10.82 -6.73 15.66
N ALA A 212 -9.70 -6.24 15.12
CA ALA A 212 -9.24 -6.56 13.77
C ALA A 212 -8.91 -8.05 13.63
N GLU A 213 -8.21 -8.64 14.59
CA GLU A 213 -7.88 -10.08 14.61
C GLU A 213 -9.13 -10.96 14.61
N ALA A 214 -10.16 -10.59 15.37
CA ALA A 214 -11.43 -11.31 15.36
C ALA A 214 -12.10 -11.27 13.99
N ARG A 215 -12.15 -10.08 13.36
CA ARG A 215 -12.75 -9.89 12.04
C ARG A 215 -12.00 -10.63 10.94
N HIS A 216 -10.65 -10.52 10.87
CA HIS A 216 -9.92 -11.20 9.80
C HIS A 216 -9.98 -12.72 9.93
N ASN A 217 -9.98 -13.27 11.15
CA ASN A 217 -10.14 -14.70 11.37
C ASN A 217 -11.47 -15.22 10.83
N GLU A 218 -12.58 -14.49 11.08
CA GLU A 218 -13.90 -14.84 10.57
C GLU A 218 -13.94 -14.82 9.02
N ILE A 219 -13.41 -13.75 8.40
CA ILE A 219 -13.39 -13.60 6.94
C ILE A 219 -12.48 -14.65 6.30
N ASN A 220 -11.27 -14.84 6.83
CA ASN A 220 -10.29 -15.78 6.28
C ASN A 220 -10.73 -17.24 6.38
N ALA A 221 -11.41 -17.64 7.47
CA ALA A 221 -11.95 -18.99 7.60
C ALA A 221 -12.89 -19.34 6.44
N ARG A 222 -13.65 -18.38 5.93
CA ARG A 222 -14.54 -18.56 4.79
C ARG A 222 -13.80 -18.52 3.45
N LEU A 223 -12.90 -17.54 3.25
CA LEU A 223 -12.25 -17.31 1.98
C LEU A 223 -11.18 -18.37 1.64
N LEU A 224 -10.41 -18.80 2.65
CA LEU A 224 -9.40 -19.85 2.48
C LEU A 224 -10.03 -21.24 2.32
N ALA A 225 -11.24 -21.47 2.85
CA ALA A 225 -11.97 -22.72 2.66
C ALA A 225 -12.62 -22.82 1.27
N ALA A 226 -12.83 -21.71 0.57
CA ALA A 226 -13.44 -21.64 -0.76
C ALA A 226 -12.38 -21.64 -1.91
N SER A 227 -11.12 -21.63 -1.58
CA SER A 227 -9.97 -21.59 -2.51
C SER A 227 -9.30 -22.96 -2.62
#